data_340df41cfce6f151c1db3a8c471aac15
#
_entry.id   340df41cfce6f151c1db3a8c471aac15
#
_cell.length_a   1.000
_cell.length_b   1.000
_cell.length_c   1.000
_cell.angle_alpha   90.00
_cell.angle_beta   90.00
_cell.angle_gamma   90.00
#
_symmetry.space_group_name_H-M   'P 1'
#
loop_
_entity.id
_entity.type
_entity.pdbx_description
1 polymer ?
#
loop_
_entity_poly.entity_id
_entity_poly.type
_entity_poly.pdbx_seq_one_letter_code
_entity_poly.pdbx_strand_id
1 'polypeptide(L)'
;RSKKNKESTDVVKERVKKDVVVNPEKLLTKVDLSKIPLSHDIKKANEFMKDIEGDDLLWISFKDDINELIQLSMDFSEDIERIILYELLTSEIQSNIVYILNSYSNVFSTLDQMTKMAGIMKSFAIFLNNLDVDSLTHKQHKCFKMLEFINLDLSRFVQTVFINKENIDIYYLEDSLSSSIKQLENEILGIVEEDEAEFF
;
A
#
# COMPACT_ATOMS: atom_id res chain seq x y z
N ARG A 1 38.43 -68.93 -26.06
CA ARG A 1 37.19 -68.75 -26.84
C ARG A 1 36.60 -67.45 -26.37
N SER A 2 36.91 -66.26 -27.00
CA SER A 2 36.32 -65.84 -28.25
C SER A 2 34.91 -65.33 -28.11
N LYS A 3 34.69 -64.04 -28.18
CA LYS A 3 34.11 -63.15 -29.17
C LYS A 3 33.58 -61.91 -28.46
N LYS A 4 34.12 -60.73 -28.75
CA LYS A 4 33.65 -59.76 -29.77
C LYS A 4 32.19 -59.41 -29.70
N ASN A 5 31.90 -58.17 -29.36
CA ASN A 5 31.30 -57.15 -30.25
C ASN A 5 30.95 -55.95 -29.37
N LYS A 6 31.29 -54.83 -29.74
CA LYS A 6 31.06 -53.84 -30.78
C LYS A 6 30.54 -52.57 -30.13
N GLU A 7 31.30 -51.58 -30.41
CA GLU A 7 30.95 -50.13 -30.33
C GLU A 7 29.51 -49.83 -30.68
N SER A 8 28.93 -48.94 -29.88
CA SER A 8 27.94 -48.03 -30.37
C SER A 8 28.22 -46.66 -29.78
N THR A 9 28.84 -45.86 -30.59
CA THR A 9 29.02 -44.42 -30.46
C THR A 9 27.66 -43.77 -30.62
N ASP A 10 27.06 -43.35 -29.56
CA ASP A 10 25.93 -42.41 -29.67
C ASP A 10 26.41 -40.99 -29.37
N VAL A 11 26.36 -40.23 -30.44
CA VAL A 11 26.62 -38.84 -30.58
C VAL A 11 25.70 -38.07 -29.67
N VAL A 12 26.24 -37.56 -28.55
CA VAL A 12 25.56 -36.58 -27.73
C VAL A 12 25.56 -35.29 -28.54
N LYS A 13 24.46 -34.97 -29.15
CA LYS A 13 24.23 -33.67 -29.78
C LYS A 13 24.25 -32.61 -28.70
N GLU A 14 25.29 -31.87 -28.67
CA GLU A 14 25.44 -30.59 -28.00
C GLU A 14 24.33 -29.63 -28.47
N ARG A 15 23.28 -29.49 -27.68
CA ARG A 15 22.33 -28.39 -27.86
C ARG A 15 23.00 -27.13 -27.35
N VAL A 16 23.60 -26.40 -28.23
CA VAL A 16 23.98 -24.98 -28.01
C VAL A 16 22.74 -24.23 -27.58
N LYS A 17 22.62 -23.94 -26.28
CA LYS A 17 21.69 -22.93 -25.76
C LYS A 17 22.12 -21.61 -26.36
N LYS A 18 21.37 -21.12 -27.34
CA LYS A 18 21.43 -19.73 -27.73
C LYS A 18 21.02 -18.90 -26.55
N ASP A 19 21.98 -18.26 -25.90
CA ASP A 19 21.71 -17.19 -24.96
C ASP A 19 21.00 -16.09 -25.73
N VAL A 20 19.70 -15.98 -25.48
CA VAL A 20 18.90 -14.84 -25.92
C VAL A 20 19.35 -13.66 -25.08
N VAL A 21 20.28 -12.89 -25.63
CA VAL A 21 20.63 -11.58 -25.05
C VAL A 21 19.39 -10.72 -25.18
N VAL A 22 18.61 -10.67 -24.12
CA VAL A 22 17.45 -9.76 -23.99
C VAL A 22 18.04 -8.37 -23.82
N ASN A 23 17.98 -7.56 -24.86
CA ASN A 23 18.37 -6.15 -24.79
C ASN A 23 17.43 -5.41 -23.84
N PRO A 24 17.89 -4.93 -22.66
CA PRO A 24 17.03 -4.29 -21.68
C PRO A 24 16.37 -3.00 -22.20
N GLU A 25 16.91 -2.36 -23.24
CA GLU A 25 16.31 -1.17 -23.84
C GLU A 25 15.03 -1.46 -24.65
N LYS A 26 14.78 -2.73 -25.04
CA LYS A 26 13.54 -3.12 -25.73
C LYS A 26 12.39 -3.48 -24.80
N LEU A 27 12.63 -3.60 -23.50
CA LEU A 27 11.59 -3.87 -22.49
C LEU A 27 10.89 -2.60 -21.98
N LEU A 28 11.42 -1.42 -22.32
CA LEU A 28 10.72 -0.16 -22.16
C LEU A 28 9.83 0.12 -23.39
N THR A 29 8.99 -0.82 -23.77
CA THR A 29 7.81 -0.46 -24.54
C THR A 29 7.05 0.51 -23.68
N LYS A 30 6.97 1.78 -24.11
CA LYS A 30 6.08 2.79 -23.54
C LYS A 30 4.72 2.12 -23.39
N VAL A 31 4.37 1.76 -22.15
CA VAL A 31 3.01 1.35 -21.87
C VAL A 31 2.15 2.54 -22.27
N ASP A 32 1.35 2.36 -23.28
CA ASP A 32 0.42 3.39 -23.73
C ASP A 32 -0.68 3.49 -22.67
N LEU A 33 -0.45 4.36 -21.69
CA LEU A 33 -1.36 4.58 -20.56
C LEU A 33 -2.76 4.97 -21.00
N SER A 34 -2.92 5.41 -22.28
CA SER A 34 -4.24 5.75 -22.83
C SER A 34 -5.13 4.51 -23.09
N LYS A 35 -4.56 3.31 -23.03
CA LYS A 35 -5.26 2.03 -23.27
C LYS A 35 -5.62 1.26 -22.02
N ILE A 36 -5.23 1.74 -20.83
CA ILE A 36 -5.64 1.14 -19.57
C ILE A 36 -7.06 1.63 -19.29
N PRO A 37 -8.07 0.75 -19.23
CA PRO A 37 -9.40 1.16 -18.85
C PRO A 37 -9.37 1.56 -17.38
N LEU A 38 -9.44 2.85 -17.12
CA LEU A 38 -9.56 3.38 -15.77
C LEU A 38 -10.98 3.18 -15.29
N SER A 39 -11.14 2.62 -14.11
CA SER A 39 -12.45 2.35 -13.51
C SER A 39 -13.17 3.62 -13.03
N HIS A 40 -12.49 4.77 -13.09
CA HIS A 40 -13.00 6.09 -12.71
C HIS A 40 -12.33 7.18 -13.54
N ASP A 41 -12.96 8.34 -13.61
CA ASP A 41 -12.39 9.52 -14.26
C ASP A 41 -11.17 10.01 -13.47
N ILE A 42 -10.03 10.15 -14.15
CA ILE A 42 -8.81 10.69 -13.54
C ILE A 42 -9.07 12.14 -13.15
N LYS A 43 -8.78 12.48 -11.89
CA LYS A 43 -8.77 13.87 -11.44
C LYS A 43 -7.37 14.25 -10.97
N LYS A 44 -6.79 15.28 -11.57
CA LYS A 44 -5.45 15.77 -11.20
C LYS A 44 -5.49 16.55 -9.90
N ALA A 45 -4.43 16.41 -9.09
CA ALA A 45 -4.31 17.08 -7.81
C ALA A 45 -4.40 18.61 -7.93
N ASN A 46 -3.78 19.20 -8.95
CA ASN A 46 -3.83 20.65 -9.17
C ASN A 46 -5.23 21.17 -9.52
N GLU A 47 -6.02 20.41 -10.29
CA GLU A 47 -7.41 20.74 -10.61
C GLU A 47 -8.29 20.58 -9.37
N PHE A 48 -8.11 19.48 -8.64
CA PHE A 48 -8.82 19.20 -7.41
C PHE A 48 -8.58 20.27 -6.34
N MET A 49 -7.31 20.62 -6.10
CA MET A 49 -6.96 21.64 -5.11
C MET A 49 -7.43 23.04 -5.50
N LYS A 50 -7.47 23.34 -6.81
CA LYS A 50 -8.01 24.61 -7.28
C LYS A 50 -9.50 24.76 -6.97
N ASP A 51 -10.27 23.68 -7.03
CA ASP A 51 -11.68 23.69 -6.66
C ASP A 51 -11.84 23.98 -5.16
N ILE A 52 -11.00 23.39 -4.30
CA ILE A 52 -11.01 23.60 -2.84
C ILE A 52 -10.55 25.03 -2.50
N GLU A 53 -9.48 25.50 -3.12
CA GLU A 53 -8.92 26.86 -2.90
C GLU A 53 -9.86 27.95 -3.44
N GLY A 54 -10.76 27.63 -4.36
CA GLY A 54 -11.79 28.52 -4.89
C GLY A 54 -12.96 28.76 -3.93
N ASP A 55 -13.10 27.92 -2.89
CA ASP A 55 -14.07 28.10 -1.80
C ASP A 55 -13.34 28.57 -0.54
N ASP A 56 -13.44 29.88 -0.25
CA ASP A 56 -12.72 30.51 0.87
C ASP A 56 -13.02 29.86 2.22
N LEU A 57 -14.26 29.41 2.46
CA LEU A 57 -14.66 28.81 3.73
C LEU A 57 -14.09 27.40 3.88
N LEU A 58 -14.18 26.61 2.81
CA LEU A 58 -13.63 25.26 2.77
C LEU A 58 -12.10 25.33 2.90
N TRP A 59 -11.45 26.23 2.17
CA TRP A 59 -10.00 26.36 2.17
C TRP A 59 -9.40 26.71 3.55
N ILE A 60 -10.02 27.67 4.26
CA ILE A 60 -9.53 28.10 5.59
C ILE A 60 -9.52 26.91 6.56
N SER A 61 -10.61 26.13 6.61
CA SER A 61 -10.68 24.95 7.47
C SER A 61 -9.73 23.84 7.01
N PHE A 62 -9.75 23.52 5.72
CA PHE A 62 -8.99 22.42 5.16
C PHE A 62 -7.47 22.62 5.26
N LYS A 63 -6.99 23.86 5.19
CA LYS A 63 -5.57 24.17 5.37
C LYS A 63 -5.06 23.80 6.75
N ASP A 64 -5.84 24.05 7.78
CA ASP A 64 -5.49 23.68 9.16
C ASP A 64 -5.54 22.16 9.32
N ASP A 65 -6.52 21.49 8.73
CA ASP A 65 -6.63 20.03 8.70
C ASP A 65 -5.41 19.37 8.03
N ILE A 66 -4.91 19.92 6.90
CA ILE A 66 -3.69 19.41 6.25
C ILE A 66 -2.48 19.51 7.19
N ASN A 67 -2.31 20.63 7.90
CA ASN A 67 -1.22 20.82 8.84
C ASN A 67 -1.33 19.81 10.00
N GLU A 68 -2.54 19.54 10.48
CA GLU A 68 -2.78 18.50 11.49
C GLU A 68 -2.40 17.12 10.96
N LEU A 69 -2.79 16.73 9.74
CA LEU A 69 -2.43 15.44 9.15
C LEU A 69 -0.90 15.25 9.03
N ILE A 70 -0.16 16.33 8.73
CA ILE A 70 1.31 16.27 8.69
C ILE A 70 1.87 15.95 10.07
N GLN A 71 1.36 16.61 11.13
CA GLN A 71 1.81 16.35 12.50
C GLN A 71 1.45 14.94 12.93
N LEU A 72 0.22 14.50 12.68
CA LEU A 72 -0.25 13.14 13.00
C LEU A 72 0.56 12.05 12.27
N SER A 73 1.06 12.33 11.06
CA SER A 73 1.97 11.40 10.36
C SER A 73 3.30 11.22 11.09
N MET A 74 3.81 12.29 11.73
CA MET A 74 5.02 12.21 12.55
C MET A 74 4.77 11.40 13.83
N ASP A 75 3.66 11.67 14.52
CA ASP A 75 3.27 10.95 15.73
C ASP A 75 3.04 9.46 15.41
N PHE A 76 2.46 9.17 14.23
CA PHE A 76 2.30 7.79 13.75
C PHE A 76 3.64 7.10 13.53
N SER A 77 4.62 7.81 12.95
CA SER A 77 5.98 7.26 12.78
C SER A 77 6.62 6.91 14.10
N GLU A 78 6.49 7.76 15.14
CA GLU A 78 7.04 7.51 16.48
C GLU A 78 6.41 6.27 17.11
N ASP A 79 5.10 6.10 17.01
CA ASP A 79 4.40 4.91 17.51
C ASP A 79 4.82 3.63 16.77
N ILE A 80 5.01 3.71 15.44
CA ILE A 80 5.50 2.59 14.63
C ILE A 80 6.94 2.22 15.03
N GLU A 81 7.82 3.20 15.23
CA GLU A 81 9.19 2.96 15.69
C GLU A 81 9.20 2.24 17.05
N ARG A 82 8.30 2.64 17.98
CA ARG A 82 8.12 1.94 19.27
C ARG A 82 7.68 0.49 19.09
N ILE A 83 6.72 0.23 18.17
CA ILE A 83 6.28 -1.13 17.85
C ILE A 83 7.44 -1.97 17.29
N ILE A 84 8.22 -1.42 16.36
CA ILE A 84 9.36 -2.10 15.74
C ILE A 84 10.45 -2.40 16.77
N LEU A 85 10.77 -1.42 17.62
CA LEU A 85 11.84 -1.54 18.62
C LEU A 85 11.52 -2.59 19.70
N TYR A 86 10.28 -2.61 20.16
CA TYR A 86 9.85 -3.50 21.25
C TYR A 86 9.14 -4.77 20.76
N GLU A 87 8.89 -4.87 19.45
CA GLU A 87 8.10 -5.95 18.83
C GLU A 87 6.74 -6.15 19.51
N LEU A 88 6.14 -5.05 19.96
CA LEU A 88 4.93 -5.05 20.81
C LEU A 88 4.01 -3.86 20.45
N LEU A 89 2.76 -4.15 20.13
CA LEU A 89 1.69 -3.18 20.14
C LEU A 89 1.10 -3.12 21.55
N THR A 90 1.13 -1.95 22.18
CA THR A 90 0.48 -1.72 23.48
C THR A 90 -0.91 -1.10 23.27
N SER A 91 -1.78 -1.19 24.28
CA SER A 91 -3.12 -0.55 24.22
C SER A 91 -3.05 0.98 24.09
N GLU A 92 -1.97 1.62 24.61
CA GLU A 92 -1.71 3.05 24.44
C GLU A 92 -1.41 3.37 22.97
N ILE A 93 -0.46 2.66 22.36
CA ILE A 93 -0.09 2.84 20.96
C ILE A 93 -1.29 2.52 20.04
N GLN A 94 -2.03 1.45 20.31
CA GLN A 94 -3.26 1.12 19.59
C GLN A 94 -4.24 2.29 19.60
N SER A 95 -4.49 2.87 20.77
CA SER A 95 -5.42 4.01 20.92
C SER A 95 -4.96 5.23 20.13
N ASN A 96 -3.67 5.54 20.14
CA ASN A 96 -3.09 6.63 19.37
C ASN A 96 -3.26 6.40 17.86
N ILE A 97 -2.94 5.21 17.36
CA ILE A 97 -3.10 4.86 15.94
C ILE A 97 -4.57 4.95 15.52
N VAL A 98 -5.48 4.45 16.33
CA VAL A 98 -6.93 4.55 16.08
C VAL A 98 -7.36 6.02 16.00
N TYR A 99 -6.86 6.87 16.89
CA TYR A 99 -7.12 8.31 16.86
C TYR A 99 -6.60 8.93 15.53
N ILE A 100 -5.35 8.65 15.15
CA ILE A 100 -4.73 9.16 13.91
C ILE A 100 -5.56 8.74 12.69
N LEU A 101 -5.91 7.47 12.56
CA LEU A 101 -6.70 6.97 11.44
C LEU A 101 -8.10 7.59 11.37
N ASN A 102 -8.74 7.84 12.53
CA ASN A 102 -10.02 8.55 12.57
C ASN A 102 -9.86 10.02 12.15
N SER A 103 -8.76 10.68 12.50
CA SER A 103 -8.48 12.05 12.07
C SER A 103 -8.32 12.11 10.55
N TYR A 104 -7.55 11.19 9.93
CA TYR A 104 -7.48 11.07 8.47
C TYR A 104 -8.87 10.84 7.85
N SER A 105 -9.65 9.92 8.42
CA SER A 105 -11.02 9.65 7.94
C SER A 105 -11.90 10.90 8.00
N ASN A 106 -11.83 11.64 9.08
CA ASN A 106 -12.64 12.85 9.27
C ASN A 106 -12.27 13.92 8.23
N VAL A 107 -10.97 14.21 8.05
CA VAL A 107 -10.50 15.19 7.07
C VAL A 107 -10.92 14.78 5.64
N PHE A 108 -10.68 13.52 5.26
CA PHE A 108 -11.07 13.06 3.93
C PHE A 108 -12.59 13.07 3.71
N SER A 109 -13.39 12.86 4.76
CA SER A 109 -14.86 12.88 4.66
C SER A 109 -15.44 14.26 4.39
N THR A 110 -14.66 15.34 4.59
CA THR A 110 -15.09 16.71 4.24
C THR A 110 -15.05 16.96 2.73
N LEU A 111 -14.42 16.06 1.98
CA LEU A 111 -14.20 16.17 0.54
C LEU A 111 -14.94 15.05 -0.19
N ASP A 112 -15.94 15.39 -1.00
CA ASP A 112 -16.78 14.40 -1.71
C ASP A 112 -15.96 13.36 -2.49
N GLN A 113 -14.87 13.80 -3.11
CA GLN A 113 -13.99 12.95 -3.92
C GLN A 113 -13.16 11.97 -3.08
N MET A 114 -13.03 12.19 -1.77
CA MET A 114 -12.21 11.38 -0.86
C MET A 114 -13.02 10.42 0.01
N THR A 115 -14.32 10.27 -0.27
CA THR A 115 -15.23 9.43 0.53
C THR A 115 -14.76 7.98 0.65
N LYS A 116 -14.22 7.40 -0.43
CA LYS A 116 -13.69 6.03 -0.42
C LYS A 116 -12.45 5.94 0.47
N MET A 117 -11.53 6.89 0.38
CA MET A 117 -10.35 6.97 1.24
C MET A 117 -10.73 7.12 2.71
N ALA A 118 -11.72 8.00 3.01
CA ALA A 118 -12.27 8.16 4.36
C ALA A 118 -12.83 6.84 4.91
N GLY A 119 -13.57 6.09 4.07
CA GLY A 119 -14.12 4.78 4.42
C GLY A 119 -13.04 3.74 4.72
N ILE A 120 -11.97 3.70 3.94
CA ILE A 120 -10.82 2.81 4.16
C ILE A 120 -10.19 3.09 5.53
N MET A 121 -9.89 4.37 5.83
CA MET A 121 -9.31 4.76 7.12
C MET A 121 -10.23 4.42 8.28
N LYS A 122 -11.53 4.68 8.13
CA LYS A 122 -12.53 4.38 9.17
C LYS A 122 -12.64 2.90 9.47
N SER A 123 -12.69 2.08 8.42
CA SER A 123 -12.78 0.61 8.57
C SER A 123 -11.55 0.06 9.28
N PHE A 124 -10.37 0.54 8.90
CA PHE A 124 -9.13 0.11 9.55
C PHE A 124 -9.04 0.55 11.02
N ALA A 125 -9.46 1.79 11.33
CA ALA A 125 -9.54 2.26 12.71
C ALA A 125 -10.49 1.39 13.56
N ILE A 126 -11.64 0.99 13.01
CA ILE A 126 -12.59 0.09 13.68
C ILE A 126 -11.97 -1.29 13.90
N PHE A 127 -11.29 -1.85 12.89
CA PHE A 127 -10.59 -3.13 13.02
C PHE A 127 -9.59 -3.08 14.18
N LEU A 128 -8.68 -2.09 14.17
CA LEU A 128 -7.67 -1.95 15.23
C LEU A 128 -8.29 -1.75 16.61
N ASN A 129 -9.34 -0.92 16.72
CA ASN A 129 -10.00 -0.66 18.00
C ASN A 129 -10.66 -1.90 18.62
N ASN A 130 -11.01 -2.89 17.78
CA ASN A 130 -11.66 -4.13 18.22
C ASN A 130 -10.65 -5.24 18.55
N LEU A 131 -9.35 -5.02 18.35
CA LEU A 131 -8.34 -6.01 18.70
C LEU A 131 -8.10 -6.01 20.21
N ASP A 132 -8.12 -7.20 20.79
CA ASP A 132 -7.61 -7.43 22.13
C ASP A 132 -6.09 -7.61 22.08
N VAL A 133 -5.37 -6.51 22.31
CA VAL A 133 -3.91 -6.45 22.20
C VAL A 133 -3.22 -7.44 23.13
N ASP A 134 -3.77 -7.65 24.32
CA ASP A 134 -3.18 -8.54 25.33
C ASP A 134 -3.29 -10.03 24.94
N SER A 135 -4.21 -10.34 24.01
CA SER A 135 -4.39 -11.71 23.49
C SER A 135 -3.54 -12.02 22.27
N LEU A 136 -2.87 -11.02 21.68
CA LEU A 136 -2.06 -11.19 20.48
C LEU A 136 -0.79 -12.02 20.76
N THR A 137 -0.46 -12.91 19.85
CA THR A 137 0.82 -13.63 19.85
C THR A 137 1.96 -12.72 19.43
N HIS A 138 3.19 -13.06 19.83
CA HIS A 138 4.38 -12.33 19.41
C HIS A 138 4.51 -12.23 17.87
N LYS A 139 4.10 -13.26 17.11
CA LYS A 139 4.06 -13.22 15.65
C LYS A 139 3.10 -12.14 15.13
N GLN A 140 1.91 -12.03 15.72
CA GLN A 140 0.92 -11.02 15.35
C GLN A 140 1.41 -9.61 15.68
N HIS A 141 2.05 -9.39 16.82
CA HIS A 141 2.68 -8.11 17.14
C HIS A 141 3.69 -7.67 16.07
N LYS A 142 4.49 -8.61 15.56
CA LYS A 142 5.46 -8.31 14.48
C LYS A 142 4.83 -7.88 13.16
N CYS A 143 3.59 -8.26 12.88
CA CYS A 143 2.91 -7.87 11.65
C CYS A 143 2.66 -6.35 11.61
N PHE A 144 2.54 -5.69 12.77
CA PHE A 144 2.29 -4.24 12.84
C PHE A 144 3.42 -3.37 12.27
N LYS A 145 4.62 -3.91 12.02
CA LYS A 145 5.66 -3.21 11.24
C LYS A 145 5.17 -2.78 9.85
N MET A 146 4.15 -3.44 9.29
CA MET A 146 3.55 -3.06 8.01
C MET A 146 2.87 -1.68 8.06
N LEU A 147 2.54 -1.18 9.25
CA LEU A 147 2.03 0.19 9.42
C LEU A 147 2.99 1.25 8.90
N GLU A 148 4.30 0.96 8.86
CA GLU A 148 5.32 1.86 8.29
C GLU A 148 5.01 2.18 6.82
N PHE A 149 4.65 1.17 6.02
CA PHE A 149 4.29 1.38 4.61
C PHE A 149 3.00 2.16 4.48
N ILE A 150 2.00 1.86 5.33
CA ILE A 150 0.72 2.56 5.34
C ILE A 150 0.92 4.04 5.67
N ASN A 151 1.72 4.35 6.70
CA ASN A 151 2.01 5.73 7.07
C ASN A 151 2.81 6.47 5.99
N LEU A 152 3.80 5.80 5.38
CA LEU A 152 4.57 6.37 4.28
C LEU A 152 3.69 6.72 3.08
N ASP A 153 2.76 5.85 2.72
CA ASP A 153 1.83 6.07 1.62
C ASP A 153 0.85 7.21 1.91
N LEU A 154 0.31 7.29 3.13
CA LEU A 154 -0.56 8.39 3.56
C LEU A 154 0.20 9.72 3.57
N SER A 155 1.41 9.75 4.12
CA SER A 155 2.26 10.94 4.15
C SER A 155 2.61 11.42 2.74
N ARG A 156 2.97 10.48 1.84
CA ARG A 156 3.23 10.80 0.44
C ARG A 156 1.98 11.32 -0.25
N PHE A 157 0.82 10.74 0.03
CA PHE A 157 -0.45 11.21 -0.52
C PHE A 157 -0.73 12.67 -0.12
N VAL A 158 -0.66 12.99 1.16
CA VAL A 158 -0.83 14.36 1.67
C VAL A 158 0.15 15.31 0.98
N GLN A 159 1.41 14.92 0.85
CA GLN A 159 2.44 15.75 0.24
C GLN A 159 2.19 15.99 -1.25
N THR A 160 1.88 14.93 -2.03
CA THR A 160 1.80 15.04 -3.49
C THR A 160 0.45 15.54 -3.99
N VAL A 161 -0.63 15.32 -3.24
CA VAL A 161 -1.98 15.76 -3.62
C VAL A 161 -2.29 17.14 -3.07
N PHE A 162 -2.10 17.38 -1.77
CA PHE A 162 -2.56 18.61 -1.13
C PHE A 162 -1.50 19.71 -1.11
N ILE A 163 -0.23 19.37 -0.93
CA ILE A 163 0.83 20.36 -0.77
C ILE A 163 1.46 20.69 -2.12
N ASN A 164 2.06 19.72 -2.79
CA ASN A 164 2.76 19.93 -4.07
C ASN A 164 1.79 20.03 -5.24
N LYS A 165 0.61 19.43 -5.15
CA LYS A 165 -0.43 19.41 -6.20
C LYS A 165 0.07 18.84 -7.52
N GLU A 166 1.01 17.88 -7.46
CA GLU A 166 1.72 17.35 -8.63
C GLU A 166 1.17 16.00 -9.10
N ASN A 167 0.32 15.34 -8.29
CA ASN A 167 -0.19 14.02 -8.64
C ASN A 167 -1.15 14.08 -9.82
N ILE A 168 -1.01 13.12 -10.73
CA ILE A 168 -1.83 13.02 -11.94
C ILE A 168 -3.20 12.40 -11.70
N ASP A 169 -3.36 11.69 -10.55
CA ASP A 169 -4.62 11.05 -10.15
C ASP A 169 -4.74 11.05 -8.63
N ILE A 170 -5.77 11.71 -8.09
CA ILE A 170 -6.01 11.76 -6.64
C ILE A 170 -6.50 10.44 -6.05
N TYR A 171 -6.92 9.49 -6.88
CA TYR A 171 -7.43 8.18 -6.45
C TYR A 171 -6.35 7.08 -6.44
N TYR A 172 -5.11 7.39 -6.84
CA TYR A 172 -4.04 6.42 -7.09
C TYR A 172 -3.73 5.50 -5.89
N LEU A 173 -3.99 5.99 -4.67
CA LEU A 173 -3.63 5.28 -3.44
C LEU A 173 -4.73 4.31 -2.95
N GLU A 174 -5.98 4.53 -3.33
CA GLU A 174 -7.13 3.85 -2.73
C GLU A 174 -7.04 2.31 -2.75
N ASP A 175 -6.75 1.74 -3.92
CA ASP A 175 -6.75 0.29 -4.07
C ASP A 175 -5.50 -0.35 -3.44
N SER A 176 -4.32 0.27 -3.56
CA SER A 176 -3.09 -0.23 -2.95
C SER A 176 -3.14 -0.15 -1.42
N LEU A 177 -3.67 0.94 -0.88
CA LEU A 177 -3.83 1.12 0.56
C LEU A 177 -4.84 0.11 1.14
N SER A 178 -5.98 -0.05 0.47
CA SER A 178 -6.97 -1.05 0.85
C SER A 178 -6.40 -2.47 0.86
N SER A 179 -5.58 -2.81 -0.15
CA SER A 179 -4.91 -4.11 -0.24
C SER A 179 -3.87 -4.30 0.87
N SER A 180 -3.06 -3.29 1.16
CA SER A 180 -2.05 -3.35 2.24
C SER A 180 -2.70 -3.50 3.61
N ILE A 181 -3.79 -2.79 3.86
CA ILE A 181 -4.56 -2.91 5.10
C ILE A 181 -5.16 -4.31 5.22
N LYS A 182 -5.80 -4.82 4.16
CA LYS A 182 -6.40 -6.15 4.16
C LYS A 182 -5.35 -7.25 4.38
N GLN A 183 -4.17 -7.10 3.79
CA GLN A 183 -3.07 -8.03 4.04
C GLN A 183 -2.68 -8.04 5.52
N LEU A 184 -2.52 -6.86 6.14
CA LEU A 184 -2.22 -6.76 7.57
C LEU A 184 -3.32 -7.39 8.43
N GLU A 185 -4.60 -7.12 8.14
CA GLU A 185 -5.73 -7.74 8.83
C GLU A 185 -5.69 -9.26 8.74
N ASN A 186 -5.46 -9.82 7.54
CA ASN A 186 -5.36 -11.26 7.32
C ASN A 186 -4.20 -11.88 8.11
N GLU A 187 -3.03 -11.24 8.13
CA GLU A 187 -1.88 -11.73 8.90
C GLU A 187 -2.14 -11.72 10.42
N ILE A 188 -2.82 -10.68 10.92
CA ILE A 188 -3.22 -10.58 12.34
C ILE A 188 -4.26 -11.64 12.69
N LEU A 189 -5.26 -11.85 11.83
CA LEU A 189 -6.32 -12.84 12.05
C LEU A 189 -5.85 -14.29 11.78
N GLY A 190 -4.66 -14.47 11.24
CA GLY A 190 -4.13 -15.79 10.87
C GLY A 190 -4.88 -16.42 9.69
N ILE A 191 -5.53 -15.59 8.86
CA ILE A 191 -6.17 -16.03 7.63
C ILE A 191 -5.07 -16.19 6.58
N VAL A 192 -4.73 -17.44 6.28
CA VAL A 192 -3.89 -17.77 5.12
C VAL A 192 -4.79 -17.67 3.91
N GLU A 193 -4.51 -16.75 3.00
CA GLU A 193 -5.10 -16.83 1.66
C GLU A 193 -4.59 -18.16 1.09
N GLU A 194 -5.50 -19.13 0.89
CA GLU A 194 -5.18 -20.32 0.08
C GLU A 194 -4.87 -19.76 -1.31
N ASP A 195 -3.57 -19.67 -1.62
CA ASP A 195 -3.14 -19.45 -2.99
C ASP A 195 -3.91 -20.46 -3.84
N GLU A 196 -4.64 -19.97 -4.85
CA GLU A 196 -5.22 -20.79 -5.92
C GLU A 196 -4.09 -21.46 -6.72
N ALA A 197 -3.30 -22.29 -6.03
CA ALA A 197 -2.25 -23.12 -6.60
C ALA A 197 -2.80 -24.51 -6.91
N GLU A 198 -3.87 -24.56 -7.70
CA GLU A 198 -4.26 -25.78 -8.39
C GLU A 198 -4.74 -25.45 -9.80
N PHE A 199 -3.79 -25.09 -10.66
CA PHE A 199 -3.93 -25.33 -12.10
C PHE A 199 -2.55 -25.59 -12.71
N PHE A 200 -2.07 -26.82 -12.52
CA PHE A 200 -1.18 -27.49 -13.49
C PHE A 200 -1.46 -28.99 -13.51
#